data_384e997a9414b1b534fb4a41c0d9209e
#
_entry.id   384e997a9414b1b534fb4a41c0d9209e
#
_cell.length_a   1.000
_cell.length_b   1.000
_cell.length_c   1.000
_cell.angle_alpha   90.00
_cell.angle_beta   90.00
_cell.angle_gamma   90.00
#
_symmetry.space_group_name_H-M   'P 1'
#
loop_
_entity.id
_entity.type
_entity.pdbx_description
1 polymer ?
#
loop_
_entity_poly.entity_id
_entity_poly.type
_entity_poly.pdbx_seq_one_letter_code
_entity_poly.pdbx_strand_id
1 'polypeptide(L)'
;MGDCVQVGFGFGLGPWAWARLHEGVSNRKDKRASLGMKDMRILELTGTPRERGRIHGESLKKEIREMLEFSRAAAREAGMNPEDYVRQIVGKTGFLAAAERWTPSLVEEVRGIGEGAGVDFETIFSWNLLDESDWFVNERRWQNPSIVQSLGCSVLGVFKEVGQPALLAQNADMGPSFDGYQTLLRIHHEDSELEELVLTCPGCIGIWGLNNKSVGVCLNALTSQLQRSPTGLGTLFVARGILSHSRLDGAVKFVQDVKHASGEVYTIGGPDEVVCLEASANKVSRFVPYPGATRVYHTNHPLVSDDLWLEGKNFKTIAPQFREAFKKHRLNSETRLEALKKRLEDTSKPVTVETAKSILSSHDDPEYPVCRHGRPGQGDITTFGMIMVLTPSPEFHVAPGPPCKTEFRTYTF
;
A
#
# COMPACT_ATOMS: atom_id res chain seq x y z
N MET A 1 54.20 -29.43 -1.22
CA MET A 1 54.47 -28.43 -0.19
C MET A 1 54.12 -27.06 -0.82
N GLY A 2 53.06 -26.48 -0.39
CA GLY A 2 52.55 -25.19 -0.91
C GLY A 2 51.19 -24.91 -0.27
N ASP A 3 51.21 -24.21 0.85
CA ASP A 3 50.07 -23.93 1.69
C ASP A 3 49.04 -23.04 0.97
N CYS A 4 47.81 -23.52 0.82
CA CYS A 4 46.66 -22.72 0.50
C CYS A 4 46.11 -22.08 1.78
N VAL A 5 46.32 -20.78 1.95
CA VAL A 5 45.68 -19.98 2.97
C VAL A 5 44.21 -19.77 2.56
N GLN A 6 43.31 -20.43 3.25
CA GLN A 6 41.90 -20.13 3.23
C GLN A 6 41.65 -18.84 4.02
N VAL A 7 41.39 -17.74 3.30
CA VAL A 7 40.85 -16.52 3.92
C VAL A 7 39.31 -16.68 4.00
N GLY A 8 38.85 -17.06 5.18
CA GLY A 8 37.43 -17.13 5.50
C GLY A 8 36.90 -15.70 5.72
N PHE A 9 36.14 -15.17 4.76
CA PHE A 9 35.28 -14.01 4.98
C PHE A 9 33.92 -14.50 5.54
N GLY A 10 33.88 -14.61 6.87
CA GLY A 10 32.63 -14.74 7.59
C GLY A 10 32.03 -13.35 7.82
N PHE A 11 31.03 -12.97 7.07
CA PHE A 11 30.08 -11.93 7.44
C PHE A 11 28.66 -12.51 7.37
N GLY A 12 28.34 -13.29 8.40
CA GLY A 12 27.00 -13.60 8.77
C GLY A 12 26.43 -12.46 9.60
N LEU A 13 25.73 -11.51 8.99
CA LEU A 13 24.79 -10.68 9.70
C LEU A 13 23.43 -11.38 9.60
N GLY A 14 23.18 -12.23 10.58
CA GLY A 14 21.94 -12.97 10.75
C GLY A 14 20.79 -12.05 11.20
N PRO A 15 19.61 -12.66 11.58
CA PRO A 15 18.36 -11.97 11.97
C PRO A 15 18.49 -10.90 13.06
N TRP A 16 19.64 -10.76 13.68
CA TRP A 16 19.96 -9.86 14.78
C TRP A 16 20.12 -8.38 14.41
N ALA A 17 20.33 -8.03 13.14
CA ALA A 17 20.38 -6.63 12.70
C ALA A 17 18.97 -5.99 12.73
N TRP A 18 17.96 -6.75 12.36
CA TRP A 18 16.56 -6.37 12.51
C TRP A 18 16.13 -6.26 13.98
N ALA A 19 16.61 -7.17 14.83
CA ALA A 19 16.32 -7.12 16.27
C ALA A 19 16.81 -5.84 16.93
N ARG A 20 18.00 -5.33 16.57
CA ARG A 20 18.55 -4.09 17.16
C ARG A 20 17.82 -2.82 16.70
N LEU A 21 17.32 -2.75 15.48
CA LEU A 21 16.41 -1.68 15.04
C LEU A 21 15.07 -1.77 15.77
N HIS A 22 14.60 -3.00 16.03
CA HIS A 22 13.39 -3.26 16.82
C HIS A 22 13.55 -2.95 18.31
N GLU A 23 14.71 -3.12 18.93
CA GLU A 23 14.93 -2.74 20.33
C GLU A 23 14.80 -1.23 20.54
N GLY A 24 15.26 -0.41 19.60
CA GLY A 24 15.06 1.05 19.63
C GLY A 24 13.58 1.45 19.44
N VAL A 25 12.81 0.68 18.70
CA VAL A 25 11.36 0.86 18.48
C VAL A 25 10.55 0.26 19.64
N SER A 26 10.99 -0.89 20.20
CA SER A 26 10.36 -1.54 21.34
C SER A 26 10.38 -0.66 22.61
N ASN A 27 11.52 -0.04 22.91
CA ASN A 27 11.62 0.91 24.04
C ASN A 27 10.75 2.18 23.88
N ARG A 28 10.34 2.52 22.63
CA ARG A 28 9.38 3.59 22.37
C ARG A 28 7.94 3.10 22.39
N LYS A 29 7.69 1.83 22.02
CA LYS A 29 6.36 1.19 22.15
C LYS A 29 5.90 1.14 23.61
N ASP A 30 6.80 0.84 24.54
CA ASP A 30 6.47 0.83 25.98
C ASP A 30 6.12 2.22 26.53
N LYS A 31 6.70 3.29 26.00
CA LYS A 31 6.32 4.68 26.33
C LYS A 31 4.99 5.13 25.70
N ARG A 32 4.59 4.59 24.54
CA ARG A 32 3.31 4.90 23.89
C ARG A 32 2.19 3.97 24.35
N ALA A 33 2.48 2.71 24.67
CA ALA A 33 1.50 1.76 25.23
C ALA A 33 0.99 2.15 26.62
N SER A 34 1.73 2.97 27.38
CA SER A 34 1.29 3.54 28.64
C SER A 34 0.29 4.72 28.51
N LEU A 35 0.07 5.22 27.29
CA LEU A 35 -0.91 6.24 26.93
C LEU A 35 -2.09 5.57 26.20
N GLY A 36 -2.94 4.87 26.89
CA GLY A 36 -4.06 4.10 26.36
C GLY A 36 -4.73 4.70 25.12
N MET A 37 -4.98 3.84 24.10
CA MET A 37 -5.52 4.10 22.76
C MET A 37 -4.60 4.92 21.85
N LYS A 38 -4.08 4.26 20.78
CA LYS A 38 -3.37 4.93 19.70
C LYS A 38 -4.35 5.78 18.89
N ASP A 39 -4.41 7.07 19.17
CA ASP A 39 -5.13 7.99 18.31
C ASP A 39 -4.38 8.11 16.97
N MET A 40 -5.07 7.79 15.88
CA MET A 40 -4.60 8.08 14.54
C MET A 40 -4.46 9.60 14.38
N ARG A 41 -3.37 10.04 13.76
CA ARG A 41 -3.18 11.46 13.45
C ARG A 41 -4.11 11.89 12.33
N ILE A 42 -4.70 13.05 12.48
CA ILE A 42 -5.54 13.69 11.47
C ILE A 42 -4.90 15.03 11.12
N LEU A 43 -4.70 15.26 9.83
CA LEU A 43 -4.20 16.53 9.31
C LEU A 43 -5.24 17.16 8.40
N GLU A 44 -5.58 18.40 8.67
CA GLU A 44 -6.38 19.26 7.78
C GLU A 44 -5.42 19.94 6.78
N LEU A 45 -5.59 19.67 5.49
CA LEU A 45 -4.74 20.18 4.42
C LEU A 45 -5.56 21.10 3.50
N THR A 46 -5.22 22.39 3.47
CA THR A 46 -5.93 23.41 2.72
C THR A 46 -4.97 24.21 1.83
N GLY A 47 -5.51 24.96 0.87
CA GLY A 47 -4.75 25.79 -0.04
C GLY A 47 -4.29 25.08 -1.30
N THR A 48 -3.32 25.66 -1.98
CA THR A 48 -2.68 25.11 -3.18
C THR A 48 -2.02 23.75 -2.89
N PRO A 49 -1.77 22.90 -3.90
CA PRO A 49 -1.08 21.63 -3.69
C PRO A 49 0.24 21.77 -2.91
N ARG A 50 1.03 22.81 -3.22
CA ARG A 50 2.31 23.05 -2.54
C ARG A 50 2.13 23.49 -1.08
N GLU A 51 1.10 24.28 -0.78
CA GLU A 51 0.77 24.68 0.59
C GLU A 51 0.27 23.49 1.41
N ARG A 52 -0.60 22.64 0.86
CA ARG A 52 -1.02 21.39 1.50
C ARG A 52 0.17 20.50 1.83
N GLY A 53 1.07 20.33 0.87
CA GLY A 53 2.33 19.61 1.09
C GLY A 53 3.16 20.22 2.21
N ARG A 54 3.31 21.56 2.26
CA ARG A 54 4.06 22.24 3.30
C ARG A 54 3.45 22.04 4.69
N ILE A 55 2.12 22.13 4.81
CA ILE A 55 1.40 21.85 6.07
C ILE A 55 1.68 20.42 6.52
N HIS A 56 1.60 19.42 5.61
CA HIS A 56 1.93 18.03 5.89
C HIS A 56 3.38 17.88 6.38
N GLY A 57 4.32 18.44 5.64
CA GLY A 57 5.75 18.39 5.94
C GLY A 57 6.10 19.01 7.30
N GLU A 58 5.56 20.19 7.60
CA GLU A 58 5.76 20.89 8.88
C GLU A 58 5.17 20.10 10.05
N SER A 59 3.93 19.62 9.88
CA SER A 59 3.17 18.92 10.94
C SER A 59 3.77 17.58 11.31
N LEU A 60 4.39 16.87 10.38
CA LEU A 60 4.96 15.53 10.57
C LEU A 60 6.48 15.47 10.36
N LYS A 61 7.17 16.61 10.45
CA LYS A 61 8.61 16.74 10.19
C LYS A 61 9.48 15.68 10.88
N LYS A 62 9.17 15.38 12.13
CA LYS A 62 9.90 14.38 12.90
C LYS A 62 9.64 12.98 12.37
N GLU A 63 8.38 12.64 12.17
CA GLU A 63 7.93 11.32 11.73
C GLU A 63 8.39 11.02 10.31
N ILE A 64 8.36 12.02 9.43
CA ILE A 64 8.90 11.92 8.06
C ILE A 64 10.38 11.54 8.11
N ARG A 65 11.18 12.19 8.95
CA ARG A 65 12.61 11.87 9.10
C ARG A 65 12.81 10.46 9.65
N GLU A 66 11.97 10.02 10.60
CA GLU A 66 12.01 8.66 11.12
C GLU A 66 11.67 7.62 10.03
N MET A 67 10.66 7.88 9.20
CA MET A 67 10.28 7.00 8.07
C MET A 67 11.37 6.95 6.99
N LEU A 68 12.00 8.06 6.67
CA LEU A 68 13.11 8.09 5.72
C LEU A 68 14.33 7.29 6.18
N GLU A 69 14.58 7.16 7.51
CA GLU A 69 15.62 6.27 8.01
C GLU A 69 15.32 4.79 7.74
N PHE A 70 14.04 4.37 7.71
CA PHE A 70 13.69 3.01 7.28
C PHE A 70 14.03 2.79 5.79
N SER A 71 13.72 3.76 4.93
CA SER A 71 14.10 3.71 3.51
C SER A 71 15.63 3.65 3.32
N ARG A 72 16.38 4.48 4.05
CA ARG A 72 17.85 4.46 4.03
C ARG A 72 18.42 3.14 4.52
N ALA A 73 17.86 2.58 5.61
CA ALA A 73 18.26 1.28 6.11
C ALA A 73 18.02 0.18 5.07
N ALA A 74 16.87 0.19 4.41
CA ALA A 74 16.54 -0.75 3.34
C ALA A 74 17.53 -0.65 2.16
N ALA A 75 17.93 0.56 1.75
CA ALA A 75 18.94 0.76 0.72
C ALA A 75 20.32 0.19 1.14
N ARG A 76 20.77 0.46 2.39
CA ARG A 76 22.04 -0.09 2.92
C ARG A 76 22.03 -1.62 2.96
N GLU A 77 20.94 -2.23 3.39
CA GLU A 77 20.79 -3.70 3.39
C GLU A 77 20.83 -4.29 1.99
N ALA A 78 20.38 -3.53 0.98
CA ALA A 78 20.53 -3.89 -0.42
C ALA A 78 21.94 -3.65 -0.98
N GLY A 79 22.91 -3.25 -0.12
CA GLY A 79 24.26 -2.92 -0.54
C GLY A 79 24.37 -1.62 -1.32
N MET A 80 23.38 -0.72 -1.19
CA MET A 80 23.35 0.58 -1.86
C MET A 80 23.66 1.71 -0.88
N ASN A 81 24.39 2.72 -1.35
CA ASN A 81 24.44 3.99 -0.64
C ASN A 81 23.07 4.67 -0.78
N PRO A 82 22.44 5.19 0.32
CA PRO A 82 21.10 5.78 0.27
C PRO A 82 20.96 6.97 -0.68
N GLU A 83 21.97 7.84 -0.75
CA GLU A 83 21.98 9.00 -1.63
C GLU A 83 22.11 8.57 -3.10
N ASP A 84 22.91 7.53 -3.39
CA ASP A 84 23.02 6.93 -4.72
C ASP A 84 21.70 6.25 -5.14
N TYR A 85 21.01 5.62 -4.19
CA TYR A 85 19.68 5.05 -4.42
C TYR A 85 18.70 6.12 -4.89
N VAL A 86 18.57 7.24 -4.15
CA VAL A 86 17.69 8.36 -4.52
C VAL A 86 18.04 8.92 -5.91
N ARG A 87 19.33 9.20 -6.15
CA ARG A 87 19.79 9.67 -7.48
C ARG A 87 19.46 8.70 -8.61
N GLN A 88 19.48 7.41 -8.37
CA GLN A 88 19.20 6.42 -9.38
C GLN A 88 17.72 6.26 -9.66
N ILE A 89 16.88 6.16 -8.60
CA ILE A 89 15.45 5.96 -8.77
C ILE A 89 14.76 7.20 -9.35
N VAL A 90 15.24 8.40 -9.05
CA VAL A 90 14.69 9.64 -9.60
C VAL A 90 15.33 10.00 -10.93
N GLY A 91 16.67 9.95 -11.03
CA GLY A 91 17.39 10.47 -12.18
C GLY A 91 17.59 9.51 -13.34
N LYS A 92 17.42 8.17 -13.12
CA LYS A 92 17.60 7.15 -14.18
C LYS A 92 16.30 6.45 -14.60
N THR A 93 15.17 6.92 -14.07
CA THR A 93 13.83 6.43 -14.44
C THR A 93 13.00 7.58 -15.00
N GLY A 94 11.84 7.26 -15.56
CA GLY A 94 10.87 8.23 -16.03
C GLY A 94 9.72 8.50 -15.04
N PHE A 95 9.83 8.08 -13.78
CA PHE A 95 8.74 8.22 -12.81
C PHE A 95 8.33 9.67 -12.57
N LEU A 96 9.31 10.58 -12.42
CA LEU A 96 9.02 12.00 -12.25
C LEU A 96 8.32 12.58 -13.49
N ALA A 97 8.81 12.30 -14.69
CA ALA A 97 8.17 12.76 -15.92
C ALA A 97 6.75 12.20 -16.11
N ALA A 98 6.50 10.97 -15.65
CA ALA A 98 5.15 10.40 -15.65
C ALA A 98 4.24 11.12 -14.63
N ALA A 99 4.74 11.40 -13.43
CA ALA A 99 3.99 12.14 -12.41
C ALA A 99 3.69 13.59 -12.84
N GLU A 100 4.66 14.29 -13.43
CA GLU A 100 4.48 15.64 -13.99
C GLU A 100 3.46 15.66 -15.14
N ARG A 101 3.40 14.61 -15.95
CA ARG A 101 2.43 14.49 -17.04
C ARG A 101 1.02 14.22 -16.56
N TRP A 102 0.82 13.28 -15.63
CA TRP A 102 -0.48 12.75 -15.28
C TRP A 102 -1.09 13.38 -14.03
N THR A 103 -0.25 13.78 -13.08
CA THR A 103 -0.65 14.28 -11.76
C THR A 103 0.25 15.44 -11.31
N PRO A 104 0.38 16.53 -12.10
CA PRO A 104 1.32 17.63 -11.82
C PRO A 104 1.06 18.31 -10.47
N SER A 105 -0.19 18.41 -10.04
CA SER A 105 -0.55 18.94 -8.73
C SER A 105 0.01 18.13 -7.58
N LEU A 106 0.09 16.80 -7.71
CA LEU A 106 0.68 15.94 -6.69
C LEU A 106 2.21 16.07 -6.63
N VAL A 107 2.87 16.39 -7.74
CA VAL A 107 4.31 16.70 -7.74
C VAL A 107 4.56 17.99 -6.93
N GLU A 108 3.70 19.00 -7.04
CA GLU A 108 3.79 20.20 -6.22
C GLU A 108 3.48 19.92 -4.74
N GLU A 109 2.55 19.02 -4.45
CA GLU A 109 2.28 18.57 -3.07
C GLU A 109 3.53 17.88 -2.47
N VAL A 110 4.20 17.01 -3.22
CA VAL A 110 5.48 16.39 -2.81
C VAL A 110 6.58 17.43 -2.58
N ARG A 111 6.69 18.45 -3.44
CA ARG A 111 7.63 19.57 -3.22
C ARG A 111 7.36 20.30 -1.91
N GLY A 112 6.08 20.60 -1.65
CA GLY A 112 5.65 21.20 -0.40
C GLY A 112 5.99 20.35 0.82
N ILE A 113 5.79 19.03 0.76
CA ILE A 113 6.17 18.11 1.86
C ILE A 113 7.68 18.23 2.16
N GLY A 114 8.51 18.24 1.12
CA GLY A 114 9.96 18.41 1.26
C GLY A 114 10.33 19.72 1.95
N GLU A 115 9.74 20.83 1.50
CA GLU A 115 9.93 22.16 2.08
C GLU A 115 9.56 22.20 3.57
N GLY A 116 8.35 21.73 3.91
CA GLY A 116 7.86 21.71 5.29
C GLY A 116 8.70 20.82 6.21
N ALA A 117 9.12 19.66 5.73
CA ALA A 117 9.96 18.71 6.48
C ALA A 117 11.44 19.16 6.56
N GLY A 118 11.87 20.07 5.69
CA GLY A 118 13.27 20.45 5.51
C GLY A 118 14.09 19.25 4.97
N VAL A 119 13.58 18.62 3.92
CA VAL A 119 14.16 17.48 3.19
C VAL A 119 14.09 17.81 1.70
N ASP A 120 15.11 17.42 0.93
CA ASP A 120 15.13 17.67 -0.50
C ASP A 120 13.98 16.94 -1.23
N PHE A 121 13.57 17.53 -2.36
CA PHE A 121 12.45 17.04 -3.16
C PHE A 121 12.66 15.59 -3.64
N GLU A 122 13.85 15.28 -4.13
CA GLU A 122 14.18 13.97 -4.69
C GLU A 122 14.04 12.86 -3.62
N THR A 123 14.44 13.15 -2.39
CA THR A 123 14.30 12.23 -1.26
C THR A 123 12.82 12.00 -0.94
N ILE A 124 12.00 13.04 -0.85
CA ILE A 124 10.55 12.88 -0.61
C ILE A 124 9.86 12.23 -1.81
N PHE A 125 10.23 12.59 -3.04
CA PHE A 125 9.69 11.95 -4.23
C PHE A 125 9.99 10.45 -4.26
N SER A 126 11.25 10.06 -3.97
CA SER A 126 11.63 8.66 -3.87
C SER A 126 10.87 7.91 -2.77
N TRP A 127 10.52 8.57 -1.66
CA TRP A 127 9.70 8.01 -0.60
C TRP A 127 8.25 7.77 -1.04
N ASN A 128 7.74 8.54 -1.99
CA ASN A 128 6.43 8.36 -2.61
C ASN A 128 6.40 7.29 -3.72
N LEU A 129 7.50 6.58 -3.94
CA LEU A 129 7.65 5.46 -4.86
C LEU A 129 7.80 4.14 -4.06
N LEU A 130 6.88 3.86 -3.11
CA LEU A 130 7.00 2.72 -2.18
C LEU A 130 7.11 1.37 -2.91
N ASP A 131 6.18 1.09 -3.83
CA ASP A 131 6.13 -0.15 -4.58
C ASP A 131 7.22 -0.20 -5.65
N GLU A 132 7.51 0.94 -6.28
CA GLU A 132 8.60 1.09 -7.25
C GLU A 132 9.97 0.86 -6.60
N SER A 133 10.12 1.35 -5.36
CA SER A 133 11.32 1.13 -4.56
C SER A 133 11.55 -0.33 -4.25
N ASP A 134 10.47 -1.07 -3.94
CA ASP A 134 10.55 -2.49 -3.62
C ASP A 134 11.17 -3.27 -4.80
N TRP A 135 10.63 -3.18 -6.00
CA TRP A 135 11.18 -3.93 -7.13
C TRP A 135 12.49 -3.34 -7.67
N PHE A 136 12.68 -2.00 -7.61
CA PHE A 136 13.92 -1.36 -8.05
C PHE A 136 15.12 -1.79 -7.20
N VAL A 137 14.92 -1.93 -5.90
CA VAL A 137 15.92 -2.45 -4.97
C VAL A 137 16.04 -3.97 -5.10
N ASN A 138 14.94 -4.69 -5.21
CA ASN A 138 14.92 -6.15 -5.26
C ASN A 138 15.55 -6.72 -6.54
N GLU A 139 15.49 -6.04 -7.69
CA GLU A 139 16.25 -6.45 -8.88
C GLU A 139 17.75 -6.60 -8.59
N ARG A 140 18.29 -5.81 -7.66
CA ARG A 140 19.68 -5.92 -7.22
C ARG A 140 19.86 -6.89 -6.05
N ARG A 141 18.84 -7.06 -5.21
CA ARG A 141 18.81 -7.96 -4.05
C ARG A 141 18.60 -9.42 -4.40
N TRP A 142 18.18 -9.76 -5.59
CA TRP A 142 17.98 -11.17 -5.97
C TRP A 142 19.22 -12.01 -5.89
N GLN A 143 20.35 -11.37 -5.63
CA GLN A 143 21.59 -12.00 -5.18
C GLN A 143 21.65 -12.23 -3.65
N ASN A 144 20.75 -11.61 -2.84
CA ASN A 144 20.72 -11.73 -1.39
C ASN A 144 19.28 -11.85 -0.82
N PRO A 145 18.85 -13.06 -0.44
CA PRO A 145 17.45 -13.43 -0.20
C PRO A 145 16.82 -13.05 1.14
N SER A 146 17.51 -12.32 2.01
CA SER A 146 17.05 -12.13 3.39
C SER A 146 15.85 -11.18 3.59
N ILE A 147 15.35 -10.52 2.53
CA ILE A 147 14.34 -9.46 2.66
C ILE A 147 13.32 -9.55 1.51
N VAL A 148 12.44 -10.53 1.56
CA VAL A 148 11.16 -10.47 0.86
C VAL A 148 10.15 -9.90 1.86
N GLN A 149 9.87 -8.61 1.79
CA GLN A 149 8.71 -8.05 2.49
C GLN A 149 7.47 -8.55 1.75
N SER A 150 6.67 -9.34 2.40
CA SER A 150 5.37 -9.74 1.90
C SER A 150 4.36 -8.69 2.34
N LEU A 151 4.17 -7.64 1.55
CA LEU A 151 3.00 -6.78 1.72
C LEU A 151 1.77 -7.64 1.51
N GLY A 152 0.88 -7.68 2.49
CA GLY A 152 -0.36 -8.42 2.45
C GLY A 152 -1.54 -7.45 2.47
N CYS A 153 -2.52 -7.66 1.61
CA CYS A 153 -3.77 -6.91 1.63
C CYS A 153 -4.93 -7.85 1.33
N SER A 154 -6.07 -7.59 1.96
CA SER A 154 -7.31 -8.32 1.70
C SER A 154 -8.40 -7.30 1.44
N VAL A 155 -8.88 -7.21 0.19
CA VAL A 155 -9.91 -6.25 -0.21
C VAL A 155 -11.21 -6.96 -0.53
N LEU A 156 -12.33 -6.32 -0.22
CA LEU A 156 -13.66 -6.68 -0.67
C LEU A 156 -14.43 -5.44 -1.15
N GLY A 157 -15.26 -5.63 -2.15
CA GLY A 157 -16.18 -4.63 -2.66
C GLY A 157 -17.57 -5.23 -2.87
N VAL A 158 -18.60 -4.46 -2.56
CA VAL A 158 -20.01 -4.88 -2.70
C VAL A 158 -20.75 -3.80 -3.45
N PHE A 159 -21.50 -4.19 -4.46
CA PHE A 159 -22.36 -3.29 -5.22
C PHE A 159 -23.55 -2.88 -4.35
N LYS A 160 -24.15 -1.77 -4.70
CA LYS A 160 -25.39 -1.34 -4.09
C LYS A 160 -26.49 -2.37 -4.31
N GLU A 161 -27.14 -2.76 -3.22
CA GLU A 161 -28.31 -3.63 -3.22
C GLU A 161 -29.50 -2.90 -2.61
N VAL A 162 -30.71 -3.48 -2.73
CA VAL A 162 -31.90 -2.88 -2.14
C VAL A 162 -31.75 -2.76 -0.62
N GLY A 163 -31.78 -1.54 -0.12
CA GLY A 163 -31.62 -1.26 1.32
C GLY A 163 -30.18 -1.32 1.82
N GLN A 164 -29.19 -1.51 0.94
CA GLN A 164 -27.77 -1.53 1.32
C GLN A 164 -26.94 -0.67 0.37
N PRO A 165 -26.09 0.21 0.86
CA PRO A 165 -25.17 0.99 0.03
C PRO A 165 -24.08 0.11 -0.58
N ALA A 166 -23.42 0.61 -1.63
CA ALA A 166 -22.17 0.03 -2.08
C ALA A 166 -21.10 0.20 -0.99
N LEU A 167 -20.26 -0.82 -0.82
CA LEU A 167 -19.17 -0.85 0.18
C LEU A 167 -17.85 -1.20 -0.49
N LEU A 168 -16.79 -0.56 -0.04
CA LEU A 168 -15.41 -0.93 -0.35
C LEU A 168 -14.63 -1.07 0.96
N ALA A 169 -13.99 -2.22 1.20
CA ALA A 169 -13.31 -2.46 2.46
C ALA A 169 -11.99 -3.22 2.28
N GLN A 170 -11.01 -2.95 3.15
CA GLN A 170 -9.70 -3.58 3.06
C GLN A 170 -9.02 -3.69 4.43
N ASN A 171 -8.24 -4.77 4.60
CA ASN A 171 -7.10 -4.80 5.52
C ASN A 171 -5.82 -4.51 4.74
N ALA A 172 -5.04 -3.54 5.22
CA ALA A 172 -3.71 -3.26 4.73
C ALA A 172 -2.67 -3.84 5.71
N ASP A 173 -1.91 -4.84 5.25
CA ASP A 173 -0.87 -5.46 6.04
C ASP A 173 0.48 -4.90 5.60
N MET A 174 1.18 -4.28 6.53
CA MET A 174 2.47 -3.62 6.28
C MET A 174 3.52 -4.08 7.30
N GLY A 175 4.76 -3.77 7.02
CA GLY A 175 5.84 -4.04 7.96
C GLY A 175 5.60 -3.37 9.33
N PRO A 176 6.05 -3.98 10.45
CA PRO A 176 5.83 -3.45 11.80
C PRO A 176 6.38 -2.03 12.02
N SER A 177 7.29 -1.58 11.17
CA SER A 177 7.84 -0.21 11.19
C SER A 177 6.80 0.88 10.88
N PHE A 178 5.72 0.52 10.19
CA PHE A 178 4.60 1.45 9.90
C PHE A 178 3.61 1.58 11.05
N ASP A 179 3.65 0.66 12.04
CA ASP A 179 2.73 0.69 13.18
C ASP A 179 3.01 1.89 14.10
N GLY A 180 2.00 2.72 14.32
CA GLY A 180 2.08 3.97 15.07
C GLY A 180 2.33 5.21 14.22
N TYR A 181 2.47 5.06 12.91
CA TYR A 181 2.62 6.16 11.94
C TYR A 181 1.38 6.37 11.07
N GLN A 182 0.28 5.67 11.38
CA GLN A 182 -0.98 5.81 10.68
C GLN A 182 -1.46 7.26 10.71
N THR A 183 -1.78 7.80 9.55
CA THR A 183 -2.19 9.20 9.38
C THR A 183 -3.39 9.28 8.45
N LEU A 184 -4.39 10.07 8.81
CA LEU A 184 -5.51 10.46 7.96
C LEU A 184 -5.30 11.90 7.53
N LEU A 185 -5.27 12.13 6.22
CA LEU A 185 -5.29 13.46 5.62
C LEU A 185 -6.73 13.79 5.27
N ARG A 186 -7.21 14.94 5.70
CA ARG A 186 -8.43 15.57 5.21
C ARG A 186 -8.00 16.71 4.29
N ILE A 187 -8.29 16.56 3.00
CA ILE A 187 -7.79 17.43 1.95
C ILE A 187 -8.95 18.25 1.39
N HIS A 188 -8.83 19.57 1.45
CA HIS A 188 -9.75 20.53 0.84
C HIS A 188 -9.07 21.15 -0.36
N HIS A 189 -9.68 21.02 -1.53
CA HIS A 189 -9.18 21.63 -2.76
C HIS A 189 -9.68 23.07 -2.89
N GLU A 190 -8.78 24.01 -3.12
CA GLU A 190 -9.11 25.43 -3.18
C GLU A 190 -9.95 25.80 -4.42
N ASP A 191 -9.72 25.09 -5.51
CA ASP A 191 -10.29 25.32 -6.84
C ASP A 191 -11.47 24.41 -7.19
N SER A 192 -11.93 23.59 -6.26
CA SER A 192 -13.06 22.68 -6.46
C SER A 192 -13.79 22.36 -5.17
N GLU A 193 -15.02 21.86 -5.29
CA GLU A 193 -15.80 21.32 -4.15
C GLU A 193 -15.38 19.88 -3.76
N LEU A 194 -14.27 19.41 -4.29
CA LEU A 194 -13.77 18.08 -3.98
C LEU A 194 -13.05 18.10 -2.63
N GLU A 195 -13.40 17.13 -1.80
CA GLU A 195 -12.69 16.84 -0.55
C GLU A 195 -12.29 15.38 -0.52
N GLU A 196 -11.15 15.09 0.09
CA GLU A 196 -10.62 13.74 0.18
C GLU A 196 -10.29 13.37 1.63
N LEU A 197 -10.63 12.14 2.03
CA LEU A 197 -10.13 11.48 3.23
C LEU A 197 -9.13 10.41 2.80
N VAL A 198 -7.86 10.59 3.12
CA VAL A 198 -6.77 9.77 2.59
C VAL A 198 -5.94 9.17 3.72
N LEU A 199 -5.88 7.84 3.76
CA LEU A 199 -4.99 7.12 4.68
C LEU A 199 -3.58 7.04 4.09
N THR A 200 -2.60 7.31 4.94
CA THR A 200 -1.20 7.38 4.53
C THR A 200 -0.24 7.13 5.69
N CYS A 201 1.05 7.16 5.38
CA CYS A 201 2.14 7.31 6.34
C CYS A 201 2.85 8.67 6.16
N PRO A 202 3.60 9.16 7.17
CA PRO A 202 4.25 10.46 7.11
C PRO A 202 5.14 10.64 5.87
N GLY A 203 4.93 11.73 5.14
CA GLY A 203 5.67 12.06 3.94
C GLY A 203 5.14 11.45 2.64
N CYS A 204 4.14 10.56 2.71
CA CYS A 204 3.47 10.02 1.53
C CYS A 204 2.19 10.79 1.22
N ILE A 205 1.95 11.09 -0.07
CA ILE A 205 0.77 11.84 -0.54
C ILE A 205 -0.56 11.11 -0.32
N GLY A 206 -0.53 9.78 -0.18
CA GLY A 206 -1.72 8.97 0.10
C GLY A 206 -1.65 7.60 -0.53
N ILE A 207 -2.30 6.62 0.11
CA ILE A 207 -2.29 5.22 -0.34
C ILE A 207 -3.71 4.73 -0.58
N TRP A 208 -4.61 4.93 0.38
CA TRP A 208 -6.03 4.53 0.32
C TRP A 208 -6.90 5.74 0.64
N GLY A 209 -8.08 5.80 0.08
CA GLY A 209 -8.92 6.97 0.36
C GLY A 209 -10.29 6.92 -0.24
N LEU A 210 -11.06 7.93 0.13
CA LEU A 210 -12.42 8.19 -0.27
C LEU A 210 -12.58 9.70 -0.51
N ASN A 211 -13.29 10.10 -1.56
CA ASN A 211 -13.68 11.51 -1.74
C ASN A 211 -15.17 11.76 -1.46
N ASN A 212 -15.54 13.02 -1.29
CA ASN A 212 -16.93 13.44 -0.99
C ASN A 212 -17.93 13.22 -2.15
N LYS A 213 -17.47 12.71 -3.30
CA LYS A 213 -18.31 12.30 -4.44
C LYS A 213 -18.46 10.77 -4.49
N SER A 214 -18.13 10.07 -3.40
CA SER A 214 -18.20 8.61 -3.25
C SER A 214 -17.31 7.81 -4.21
N VAL A 215 -16.19 8.37 -4.63
CA VAL A 215 -15.14 7.60 -5.29
C VAL A 215 -14.14 7.16 -4.22
N GLY A 216 -14.02 5.85 -4.02
CA GLY A 216 -13.08 5.26 -3.08
C GLY A 216 -12.07 4.36 -3.77
N VAL A 217 -10.87 4.20 -3.19
CA VAL A 217 -9.81 3.33 -3.72
C VAL A 217 -9.15 2.50 -2.63
N CYS A 218 -8.98 1.22 -2.93
CA CYS A 218 -8.15 0.27 -2.20
C CYS A 218 -7.10 -0.35 -3.12
N LEU A 219 -5.93 -0.68 -2.58
CA LEU A 219 -4.78 -1.19 -3.32
C LEU A 219 -4.31 -2.54 -2.78
N ASN A 220 -3.93 -3.47 -3.69
CA ASN A 220 -3.25 -4.71 -3.30
C ASN A 220 -2.01 -4.90 -4.19
N ALA A 221 -0.84 -4.94 -3.59
CA ALA A 221 0.42 -5.05 -4.32
C ALA A 221 0.54 -6.38 -5.09
N LEU A 222 0.86 -6.30 -6.39
CA LEU A 222 1.25 -7.38 -7.28
C LEU A 222 2.65 -7.14 -7.86
N THR A 223 3.44 -6.30 -7.23
CA THR A 223 4.72 -5.75 -7.70
C THR A 223 5.74 -6.80 -8.11
N SER A 224 5.75 -7.95 -7.45
CA SER A 224 6.67 -9.07 -7.72
C SER A 224 6.15 -10.04 -8.77
N GLN A 225 4.92 -9.89 -9.25
CA GLN A 225 4.24 -10.89 -10.09
C GLN A 225 3.91 -10.39 -11.48
N LEU A 226 3.51 -9.12 -11.62
CA LEU A 226 3.17 -8.50 -12.90
C LEU A 226 4.34 -7.71 -13.49
N GLN A 227 4.26 -7.46 -14.80
CA GLN A 227 5.22 -6.62 -15.51
C GLN A 227 5.21 -5.19 -14.98
N ARG A 228 6.36 -4.58 -14.94
CA ARG A 228 6.64 -3.26 -14.37
C ARG A 228 7.42 -2.40 -15.37
N SER A 229 7.38 -1.09 -15.19
CA SER A 229 8.00 -0.14 -16.11
C SER A 229 8.72 0.99 -15.37
N PRO A 230 9.99 1.25 -15.69
CA PRO A 230 10.69 2.40 -15.11
C PRO A 230 10.22 3.75 -15.67
N THR A 231 9.23 3.77 -16.56
CA THR A 231 8.66 4.99 -17.18
C THR A 231 7.15 5.12 -16.93
N GLY A 232 6.60 4.30 -16.01
CA GLY A 232 5.20 4.35 -15.63
C GLY A 232 4.92 5.37 -14.50
N LEU A 233 3.66 5.61 -14.25
CA LEU A 233 3.20 6.40 -13.12
C LEU A 233 3.26 5.55 -11.84
N GLY A 234 3.86 6.09 -10.78
CA GLY A 234 4.00 5.41 -9.50
C GLY A 234 2.66 5.16 -8.81
N THR A 235 2.58 4.07 -8.04
CA THR A 235 1.34 3.56 -7.42
C THR A 235 0.61 4.60 -6.58
N LEU A 236 1.31 5.37 -5.74
CA LEU A 236 0.68 6.39 -4.90
C LEU A 236 0.09 7.55 -5.73
N PHE A 237 0.75 7.91 -6.82
CA PHE A 237 0.25 8.92 -7.75
C PHE A 237 -1.00 8.42 -8.50
N VAL A 238 -1.06 7.12 -8.85
CA VAL A 238 -2.28 6.52 -9.42
C VAL A 238 -3.41 6.55 -8.40
N ALA A 239 -3.17 6.14 -7.15
CA ALA A 239 -4.18 6.14 -6.09
C ALA A 239 -4.81 7.52 -5.86
N ARG A 240 -3.98 8.56 -5.73
CA ARG A 240 -4.45 9.94 -5.59
C ARG A 240 -5.08 10.48 -6.87
N GLY A 241 -4.58 10.07 -8.04
CA GLY A 241 -5.20 10.39 -9.32
C GLY A 241 -6.62 9.82 -9.45
N ILE A 242 -6.88 8.62 -8.93
CA ILE A 242 -8.23 8.03 -8.85
C ILE A 242 -9.16 8.94 -8.03
N LEU A 243 -8.71 9.41 -6.86
CA LEU A 243 -9.50 10.23 -5.95
C LEU A 243 -9.80 11.65 -6.49
N SER A 244 -9.05 12.13 -7.48
CA SER A 244 -9.33 13.42 -8.14
C SER A 244 -10.55 13.39 -9.07
N HIS A 245 -11.16 12.23 -9.30
CA HIS A 245 -12.34 12.08 -10.14
C HIS A 245 -13.62 12.12 -9.31
N SER A 246 -14.63 12.83 -9.79
CA SER A 246 -15.96 12.92 -9.16
C SER A 246 -16.88 11.74 -9.50
N ARG A 247 -16.46 10.81 -10.37
CA ARG A 247 -17.26 9.69 -10.86
C ARG A 247 -16.39 8.45 -11.08
N LEU A 248 -16.97 7.28 -10.81
CA LEU A 248 -16.32 5.98 -10.97
C LEU A 248 -15.80 5.74 -12.39
N ASP A 249 -16.58 6.06 -13.42
CA ASP A 249 -16.21 5.88 -14.82
C ASP A 249 -14.95 6.66 -15.19
N GLY A 250 -14.84 7.92 -14.73
CA GLY A 250 -13.64 8.73 -14.91
C GLY A 250 -12.42 8.14 -14.19
N ALA A 251 -12.59 7.68 -12.96
CA ALA A 251 -11.54 7.05 -12.16
C ALA A 251 -11.04 5.74 -12.79
N VAL A 252 -11.95 4.89 -13.28
CA VAL A 252 -11.62 3.66 -14.01
C VAL A 252 -10.88 3.96 -15.31
N LYS A 253 -11.37 4.96 -16.08
CA LYS A 253 -10.72 5.38 -17.32
C LYS A 253 -9.30 5.90 -17.06
N PHE A 254 -9.09 6.67 -16.02
CA PHE A 254 -7.76 7.13 -15.63
C PHE A 254 -6.79 5.97 -15.42
N VAL A 255 -7.18 4.92 -14.66
CA VAL A 255 -6.35 3.72 -14.47
C VAL A 255 -6.06 3.01 -15.80
N GLN A 256 -7.00 3.01 -16.74
CA GLN A 256 -6.81 2.38 -18.05
C GLN A 256 -5.90 3.19 -18.98
N ASP A 257 -5.87 4.51 -18.84
CA ASP A 257 -5.12 5.41 -19.73
C ASP A 257 -3.66 5.57 -19.30
N VAL A 258 -3.35 5.47 -18.00
CA VAL A 258 -1.99 5.64 -17.50
C VAL A 258 -1.15 4.39 -17.74
N LYS A 259 0.14 4.57 -18.02
CA LYS A 259 1.11 3.49 -17.95
C LYS A 259 1.54 3.28 -16.51
N HIS A 260 1.38 2.07 -15.98
CA HIS A 260 1.72 1.75 -14.59
C HIS A 260 3.21 1.48 -14.41
N ALA A 261 3.77 1.97 -13.32
CA ALA A 261 5.15 1.68 -12.94
C ALA A 261 5.28 0.27 -12.32
N SER A 262 4.32 -0.10 -11.49
CA SER A 262 4.29 -1.37 -10.74
C SER A 262 3.04 -2.18 -11.06
N GLY A 263 3.10 -3.48 -10.83
CA GLY A 263 1.93 -4.36 -10.84
C GLY A 263 1.07 -4.12 -9.60
N GLU A 264 -0.22 -3.82 -9.78
CA GLU A 264 -1.12 -3.44 -8.70
C GLU A 264 -2.55 -3.89 -8.96
N VAL A 265 -3.31 -4.09 -7.90
CA VAL A 265 -4.77 -4.16 -7.96
C VAL A 265 -5.33 -2.84 -7.47
N TYR A 266 -6.10 -2.19 -8.31
CA TYR A 266 -6.92 -1.03 -7.94
C TYR A 266 -8.38 -1.50 -7.82
N THR A 267 -8.89 -1.55 -6.59
CA THR A 267 -10.31 -1.76 -6.35
C THR A 267 -10.95 -0.40 -6.10
N ILE A 268 -11.78 0.03 -7.03
CA ILE A 268 -12.36 1.38 -7.08
C ILE A 268 -13.86 1.29 -6.84
N GLY A 269 -14.33 1.97 -5.82
CA GLY A 269 -15.75 2.03 -5.49
C GLY A 269 -16.42 3.31 -6.00
N GLY A 270 -17.69 3.20 -6.36
CA GLY A 270 -18.61 4.28 -6.65
C GLY A 270 -19.94 4.04 -5.96
N PRO A 271 -20.93 4.98 -6.07
CA PRO A 271 -22.20 4.89 -5.35
C PRO A 271 -23.04 3.65 -5.65
N ASP A 272 -22.85 3.03 -6.82
CA ASP A 272 -23.67 1.92 -7.27
C ASP A 272 -22.89 0.61 -7.45
N GLU A 273 -21.61 0.66 -7.82
CA GLU A 273 -20.78 -0.51 -8.09
C GLU A 273 -19.33 -0.36 -7.63
N VAL A 274 -18.62 -1.49 -7.60
CA VAL A 274 -17.17 -1.56 -7.32
C VAL A 274 -16.47 -2.28 -8.47
N VAL A 275 -15.38 -1.72 -8.96
CA VAL A 275 -14.57 -2.26 -10.05
C VAL A 275 -13.23 -2.70 -9.52
N CYS A 276 -12.83 -3.94 -9.80
CA CYS A 276 -11.50 -4.48 -9.44
C CYS A 276 -10.65 -4.63 -10.70
N LEU A 277 -9.50 -3.95 -10.73
CA LEU A 277 -8.60 -3.90 -11.88
C LEU A 277 -7.22 -4.40 -11.48
N GLU A 278 -6.72 -5.44 -12.16
CA GLU A 278 -5.31 -5.81 -12.13
C GLU A 278 -4.58 -5.02 -13.21
N ALA A 279 -3.66 -4.16 -12.80
CA ALA A 279 -2.89 -3.31 -13.67
C ALA A 279 -1.41 -3.70 -13.67
N SER A 280 -0.83 -3.81 -14.84
CA SER A 280 0.60 -4.01 -15.07
C SER A 280 1.16 -2.90 -15.96
N ALA A 281 2.45 -2.92 -16.23
CA ALA A 281 3.07 -1.97 -17.15
C ALA A 281 2.46 -1.94 -18.56
N ASN A 282 1.85 -3.04 -19.01
CA ASN A 282 1.39 -3.21 -20.37
C ASN A 282 -0.11 -3.43 -20.51
N LYS A 283 -0.81 -3.78 -19.41
CA LYS A 283 -2.20 -4.23 -19.50
C LYS A 283 -2.97 -3.90 -18.21
N VAL A 284 -4.22 -3.51 -18.37
CA VAL A 284 -5.22 -3.40 -17.29
C VAL A 284 -6.33 -4.41 -17.56
N SER A 285 -6.58 -5.32 -16.63
CA SER A 285 -7.57 -6.39 -16.74
C SER A 285 -8.61 -6.27 -15.62
N ARG A 286 -9.89 -6.28 -15.96
CA ARG A 286 -10.97 -6.25 -14.97
C ARG A 286 -11.19 -7.65 -14.41
N PHE A 287 -11.10 -7.78 -13.10
CA PHE A 287 -11.45 -9.01 -12.39
C PHE A 287 -12.95 -9.03 -12.02
N VAL A 288 -13.61 -10.12 -12.36
CA VAL A 288 -15.01 -10.42 -11.99
C VAL A 288 -15.04 -11.88 -11.52
N PRO A 289 -15.41 -12.17 -10.27
CA PRO A 289 -15.36 -13.54 -9.74
C PRO A 289 -16.15 -14.57 -10.56
N TYR A 290 -17.33 -14.20 -11.03
CA TYR A 290 -18.19 -14.96 -11.93
C TYR A 290 -19.14 -14.02 -12.67
N PRO A 291 -19.72 -14.42 -13.82
CA PRO A 291 -20.66 -13.56 -14.56
C PRO A 291 -21.85 -13.13 -13.70
N GLY A 292 -22.09 -11.81 -13.63
CA GLY A 292 -23.14 -11.23 -12.81
C GLY A 292 -22.83 -11.06 -11.32
N ALA A 293 -21.57 -11.30 -10.89
CA ALA A 293 -21.17 -11.05 -9.52
C ALA A 293 -21.38 -9.59 -9.13
N THR A 294 -22.02 -9.35 -7.98
CA THR A 294 -22.20 -8.05 -7.34
C THR A 294 -21.24 -7.84 -6.18
N ARG A 295 -20.33 -8.79 -5.96
CA ARG A 295 -19.32 -8.75 -4.92
C ARG A 295 -17.97 -9.11 -5.54
N VAL A 296 -16.94 -8.32 -5.22
CA VAL A 296 -15.56 -8.55 -5.66
C VAL A 296 -14.67 -8.69 -4.45
N TYR A 297 -13.59 -9.43 -4.58
CA TYR A 297 -12.60 -9.64 -3.52
C TYR A 297 -11.25 -9.94 -4.16
N HIS A 298 -10.18 -9.53 -3.52
CA HIS A 298 -8.83 -9.76 -4.01
C HIS A 298 -7.81 -9.82 -2.87
N THR A 299 -6.67 -10.42 -3.15
CA THR A 299 -5.52 -10.44 -2.27
C THR A 299 -4.25 -10.08 -3.05
N ASN A 300 -3.13 -10.78 -2.91
CA ASN A 300 -1.85 -10.39 -3.49
C ASN A 300 -1.32 -11.40 -4.51
N HIS A 301 -2.16 -11.87 -5.42
CA HIS A 301 -1.72 -12.67 -6.57
C HIS A 301 -2.64 -12.45 -7.76
N PRO A 302 -2.13 -12.47 -8.99
CA PRO A 302 -2.96 -12.28 -10.19
C PRO A 302 -4.03 -13.35 -10.31
N LEU A 303 -5.25 -12.94 -10.64
CA LEU A 303 -6.41 -13.81 -10.89
C LEU A 303 -6.82 -13.79 -12.37
N VAL A 304 -6.56 -12.68 -13.07
CA VAL A 304 -7.03 -12.48 -14.44
C VAL A 304 -5.96 -11.94 -15.37
N SER A 305 -4.94 -11.25 -14.85
CA SER A 305 -3.86 -10.71 -15.68
C SER A 305 -2.90 -11.82 -16.11
N ASP A 306 -2.60 -11.89 -17.40
CA ASP A 306 -1.61 -12.75 -18.03
C ASP A 306 -0.28 -12.03 -18.35
N ASP A 307 -0.16 -10.75 -18.00
CA ASP A 307 1.07 -9.97 -18.17
C ASP A 307 2.04 -10.20 -17.00
N LEU A 308 2.47 -11.44 -16.86
CA LEU A 308 3.23 -11.93 -15.72
C LEU A 308 4.74 -11.70 -15.92
N TRP A 309 5.41 -11.20 -14.87
CA TRP A 309 6.85 -11.05 -14.82
C TRP A 309 7.55 -12.33 -14.31
N LEU A 310 6.94 -13.01 -13.34
CA LEU A 310 7.48 -14.17 -12.62
C LEU A 310 7.08 -15.51 -13.22
N GLU A 311 6.78 -15.59 -14.53
CA GLU A 311 6.51 -16.87 -15.17
C GLU A 311 7.58 -17.29 -16.18
N GLY A 312 7.63 -18.59 -16.46
CA GLY A 312 8.49 -19.15 -17.50
C GLY A 312 9.99 -19.11 -17.19
N LYS A 313 10.77 -18.47 -18.07
CA LYS A 313 12.25 -18.43 -17.97
C LYS A 313 12.73 -17.69 -16.73
N ASN A 314 12.03 -16.61 -16.33
CA ASN A 314 12.42 -15.76 -15.19
C ASN A 314 12.33 -16.52 -13.85
N PHE A 315 11.29 -17.34 -13.65
CA PHE A 315 11.17 -18.13 -12.42
C PHE A 315 12.31 -19.13 -12.25
N LYS A 316 12.84 -19.70 -13.34
CA LYS A 316 13.96 -20.65 -13.29
C LYS A 316 15.31 -19.97 -12.98
N THR A 317 15.46 -18.70 -13.30
CA THR A 317 16.71 -17.95 -13.04
C THR A 317 16.79 -17.41 -11.61
N ILE A 318 15.66 -17.41 -10.88
CA ILE A 318 15.61 -16.92 -9.49
C ILE A 318 16.24 -17.95 -8.56
N ALA A 319 17.01 -17.46 -7.58
CA ALA A 319 17.65 -18.32 -6.59
C ALA A 319 16.62 -19.18 -5.82
N PRO A 320 16.93 -20.44 -5.45
CA PRO A 320 15.99 -21.38 -4.83
C PRO A 320 15.26 -20.81 -3.61
N GLN A 321 15.96 -20.08 -2.75
CA GLN A 321 15.38 -19.48 -1.54
C GLN A 321 14.31 -18.43 -1.85
N PHE A 322 14.42 -17.69 -2.95
CA PHE A 322 13.38 -16.76 -3.39
C PHE A 322 12.14 -17.49 -3.92
N ARG A 323 12.36 -18.60 -4.61
CA ARG A 323 11.24 -19.44 -5.06
C ARG A 323 10.42 -19.94 -3.89
N GLU A 324 11.07 -20.31 -2.78
CA GLU A 324 10.36 -20.74 -1.56
C GLU A 324 9.63 -19.57 -0.87
N ALA A 325 10.26 -18.41 -0.77
CA ALA A 325 9.60 -17.20 -0.23
C ALA A 325 8.39 -16.80 -1.10
N PHE A 326 8.53 -16.88 -2.42
CA PHE A 326 7.43 -16.62 -3.35
C PHE A 326 6.28 -17.63 -3.21
N LYS A 327 6.57 -18.92 -3.07
CA LYS A 327 5.55 -19.94 -2.83
C LYS A 327 4.79 -19.69 -1.52
N LYS A 328 5.50 -19.33 -0.44
CA LYS A 328 4.87 -18.97 0.84
C LYS A 328 3.99 -17.72 0.70
N HIS A 329 4.47 -16.70 0.00
CA HIS A 329 3.67 -15.49 -0.28
C HIS A 329 2.41 -15.86 -1.09
N ARG A 330 2.54 -16.69 -2.11
CA ARG A 330 1.43 -17.17 -2.92
C ARG A 330 0.41 -17.95 -2.09
N LEU A 331 0.85 -18.91 -1.27
CA LEU A 331 0.00 -19.70 -0.38
C LEU A 331 -0.73 -18.79 0.63
N ASN A 332 -0.04 -17.85 1.25
CA ASN A 332 -0.65 -16.83 2.13
C ASN A 332 -1.77 -16.07 1.42
N SER A 333 -1.50 -15.60 0.21
CA SER A 333 -2.46 -14.83 -0.58
C SER A 333 -3.67 -15.69 -0.98
N GLU A 334 -3.47 -16.91 -1.43
CA GLU A 334 -4.53 -17.88 -1.81
C GLU A 334 -5.40 -18.26 -0.61
N THR A 335 -4.80 -18.51 0.56
CA THR A 335 -5.53 -18.85 1.79
C THR A 335 -6.47 -17.72 2.22
N ARG A 336 -5.99 -16.47 2.20
CA ARG A 336 -6.83 -15.29 2.51
C ARG A 336 -7.91 -15.06 1.46
N LEU A 337 -7.59 -15.30 0.18
CA LEU A 337 -8.58 -15.20 -0.90
C LEU A 337 -9.72 -16.17 -0.69
N GLU A 338 -9.43 -17.43 -0.36
CA GLU A 338 -10.45 -18.46 -0.13
C GLU A 338 -11.32 -18.12 1.09
N ALA A 339 -10.74 -17.54 2.16
CA ALA A 339 -11.50 -17.04 3.30
C ALA A 339 -12.48 -15.93 2.92
N LEU A 340 -12.06 -14.97 2.07
CA LEU A 340 -12.95 -13.92 1.55
C LEU A 340 -14.04 -14.51 0.65
N LYS A 341 -13.66 -15.38 -0.29
CA LYS A 341 -14.55 -16.05 -1.23
C LYS A 341 -15.69 -16.76 -0.50
N LYS A 342 -15.35 -17.63 0.46
CA LYS A 342 -16.32 -18.37 1.25
C LYS A 342 -17.36 -17.50 1.94
N ARG A 343 -17.00 -16.27 2.34
CA ARG A 343 -17.87 -15.33 3.03
C ARG A 343 -18.69 -14.44 2.09
N LEU A 344 -18.18 -14.18 0.89
CA LEU A 344 -18.75 -13.23 -0.04
C LEU A 344 -19.59 -13.87 -1.16
N GLU A 345 -19.34 -15.12 -1.52
CA GLU A 345 -20.15 -15.83 -2.52
C GLU A 345 -21.48 -16.33 -1.97
N ASP A 346 -21.68 -16.38 -0.66
CA ASP A 346 -23.01 -16.57 -0.08
C ASP A 346 -23.83 -15.27 -0.20
N THR A 347 -24.55 -15.13 -1.29
CA THR A 347 -25.39 -13.96 -1.57
C THR A 347 -26.74 -13.97 -0.84
N SER A 348 -27.04 -15.02 -0.06
CA SER A 348 -28.28 -15.10 0.73
C SER A 348 -28.35 -14.06 1.86
N LYS A 349 -27.19 -13.48 2.25
CA LYS A 349 -27.09 -12.48 3.30
C LYS A 349 -26.48 -11.19 2.76
N PRO A 350 -27.01 -10.03 3.14
CA PRO A 350 -26.41 -8.74 2.79
C PRO A 350 -25.05 -8.57 3.47
N VAL A 351 -24.13 -7.88 2.80
CA VAL A 351 -22.87 -7.45 3.40
C VAL A 351 -23.05 -6.04 3.93
N THR A 352 -23.25 -5.92 5.22
CA THR A 352 -23.35 -4.64 5.94
C THR A 352 -21.99 -4.17 6.41
N VAL A 353 -21.89 -2.96 6.95
CA VAL A 353 -20.67 -2.46 7.62
C VAL A 353 -20.21 -3.43 8.73
N GLU A 354 -21.14 -3.94 9.52
CA GLU A 354 -20.80 -4.89 10.59
C GLU A 354 -20.33 -6.26 10.05
N THR A 355 -20.93 -6.72 8.95
CA THR A 355 -20.44 -7.91 8.24
C THR A 355 -19.02 -7.69 7.71
N ALA A 356 -18.75 -6.53 7.10
CA ALA A 356 -17.42 -6.17 6.61
C ALA A 356 -16.39 -6.11 7.77
N LYS A 357 -16.74 -5.49 8.92
CA LYS A 357 -15.90 -5.52 10.13
C LYS A 357 -15.58 -6.95 10.58
N SER A 358 -16.58 -7.81 10.61
CA SER A 358 -16.41 -9.23 10.95
C SER A 358 -15.48 -9.97 9.99
N ILE A 359 -15.62 -9.73 8.69
CA ILE A 359 -14.74 -10.32 7.66
C ILE A 359 -13.30 -9.85 7.87
N LEU A 360 -13.09 -8.54 7.99
CA LEU A 360 -11.78 -7.94 8.19
C LEU A 360 -11.12 -8.38 9.52
N SER A 361 -11.91 -8.74 10.53
CA SER A 361 -11.43 -9.22 11.83
C SER A 361 -11.17 -10.73 11.90
N SER A 362 -11.36 -11.46 10.80
CA SER A 362 -11.39 -12.93 10.81
C SER A 362 -10.01 -13.60 10.89
N HIS A 363 -10.00 -14.80 11.52
CA HIS A 363 -8.84 -15.64 11.73
C HIS A 363 -9.15 -17.09 11.29
N ASP A 364 -9.70 -17.25 10.08
CA ASP A 364 -10.13 -18.57 9.57
C ASP A 364 -8.95 -19.56 9.43
N ASP A 365 -7.78 -19.03 9.10
CA ASP A 365 -6.55 -19.80 9.07
C ASP A 365 -5.58 -19.28 10.16
N PRO A 366 -4.96 -20.17 10.96
CA PRO A 366 -4.08 -19.76 12.05
C PRO A 366 -2.72 -19.23 11.57
N GLU A 367 -2.27 -19.59 10.36
CA GLU A 367 -0.98 -19.18 9.81
C GLU A 367 -1.15 -17.95 8.90
N TYR A 368 -2.21 -17.93 8.09
CA TYR A 368 -2.49 -16.88 7.10
C TYR A 368 -3.87 -16.25 7.28
N PRO A 369 -4.15 -15.62 8.44
CA PRO A 369 -5.45 -15.00 8.69
C PRO A 369 -5.66 -13.74 7.86
N VAL A 370 -6.94 -13.34 7.67
CA VAL A 370 -7.30 -12.06 7.06
C VAL A 370 -6.89 -10.90 7.97
N CYS A 371 -7.08 -11.04 9.29
CA CYS A 371 -6.59 -10.07 10.29
C CYS A 371 -5.26 -10.56 10.85
N ARG A 372 -4.17 -9.89 10.50
CA ARG A 372 -2.81 -10.32 10.84
C ARG A 372 -2.29 -9.66 12.11
N HIS A 373 -1.63 -10.46 12.93
CA HIS A 373 -0.94 -10.00 14.14
C HIS A 373 0.55 -10.31 14.02
N GLY A 374 1.40 -9.34 14.31
CA GLY A 374 2.84 -9.58 14.34
C GLY A 374 3.19 -10.74 15.26
N ARG A 375 3.74 -11.82 14.71
CA ARG A 375 4.33 -12.93 15.45
C ARG A 375 5.85 -12.87 15.28
N PRO A 376 6.62 -13.38 16.24
CA PRO A 376 8.07 -13.51 16.05
C PRO A 376 8.35 -14.27 14.74
N GLY A 377 9.10 -13.64 13.82
CA GLY A 377 9.45 -14.23 12.51
C GLY A 377 8.39 -14.12 11.41
N GLN A 378 7.20 -13.54 11.67
CA GLN A 378 6.22 -13.13 10.64
C GLN A 378 6.34 -11.63 10.38
N GLY A 379 6.57 -11.26 9.09
CA GLY A 379 6.98 -9.90 8.73
C GLY A 379 5.89 -8.84 8.87
N ASP A 380 4.61 -9.16 8.60
CA ASP A 380 3.59 -8.14 8.43
C ASP A 380 2.49 -8.22 9.50
N ILE A 381 1.93 -7.04 9.79
CA ILE A 381 0.76 -6.86 10.66
C ILE A 381 -0.30 -6.08 9.90
N THR A 382 -1.58 -6.29 10.21
CA THR A 382 -2.64 -5.42 9.73
C THR A 382 -2.49 -4.05 10.42
N THR A 383 -2.04 -3.05 9.64
CA THR A 383 -1.82 -1.68 10.12
C THR A 383 -3.06 -0.82 10.02
N PHE A 384 -3.95 -1.16 9.07
CA PHE A 384 -5.26 -0.52 8.90
C PHE A 384 -6.32 -1.57 8.58
N GLY A 385 -7.47 -1.47 9.25
CA GLY A 385 -8.74 -1.94 8.73
C GLY A 385 -9.54 -0.74 8.25
N MET A 386 -10.12 -0.78 7.05
CA MET A 386 -10.88 0.33 6.49
C MET A 386 -12.15 -0.13 5.79
N ILE A 387 -13.23 0.67 5.91
CA ILE A 387 -14.50 0.43 5.22
C ILE A 387 -15.04 1.78 4.74
N MET A 388 -15.34 1.88 3.46
CA MET A 388 -15.92 3.04 2.81
C MET A 388 -17.37 2.73 2.49
N VAL A 389 -18.29 3.55 3.00
CA VAL A 389 -19.74 3.49 2.69
C VAL A 389 -20.00 4.50 1.60
N LEU A 390 -20.34 4.02 0.40
CA LEU A 390 -20.38 4.82 -0.82
C LEU A 390 -21.81 5.32 -1.07
N THR A 391 -22.20 6.37 -0.36
CA THR A 391 -23.51 7.04 -0.44
C THR A 391 -23.33 8.51 -0.86
N PRO A 392 -24.37 9.27 -1.18
CA PRO A 392 -24.24 10.71 -1.40
C PRO A 392 -23.63 11.50 -0.24
N SER A 393 -23.67 10.95 0.97
CA SER A 393 -22.93 11.41 2.15
C SER A 393 -22.02 10.27 2.61
N PRO A 394 -20.84 10.11 2.00
CA PRO A 394 -20.01 8.94 2.22
C PRO A 394 -19.35 8.95 3.60
N GLU A 395 -19.11 7.74 4.13
CA GLU A 395 -18.47 7.55 5.42
C GLU A 395 -17.20 6.69 5.25
N PHE A 396 -16.18 7.04 6.03
CA PHE A 396 -14.93 6.30 6.09
C PHE A 396 -14.71 5.76 7.50
N HIS A 397 -14.89 4.45 7.67
CA HIS A 397 -14.63 3.77 8.95
C HIS A 397 -13.19 3.23 8.94
N VAL A 398 -12.39 3.60 9.93
CA VAL A 398 -10.97 3.22 10.00
C VAL A 398 -10.63 2.67 11.38
N ALA A 399 -10.00 1.50 11.40
CA ALA A 399 -9.32 0.93 12.55
C ALA A 399 -7.79 1.07 12.35
N PRO A 400 -7.09 1.92 13.11
CA PRO A 400 -5.64 2.11 12.96
C PRO A 400 -4.84 0.99 13.64
N GLY A 401 -4.98 -0.23 13.13
CA GLY A 401 -4.39 -1.45 13.63
C GLY A 401 -5.21 -2.68 13.26
N PRO A 402 -4.88 -3.86 13.82
CA PRO A 402 -5.65 -5.09 13.59
C PRO A 402 -7.11 -4.92 14.01
N PRO A 403 -8.10 -5.02 13.10
CA PRO A 403 -9.51 -4.67 13.38
C PRO A 403 -10.19 -5.56 14.42
N CYS A 404 -9.64 -6.73 14.73
CA CYS A 404 -10.14 -7.57 15.83
C CYS A 404 -9.75 -7.04 17.23
N LYS A 405 -8.85 -6.07 17.33
CA LYS A 405 -8.33 -5.47 18.56
C LYS A 405 -8.43 -3.94 18.59
N THR A 406 -8.74 -3.35 17.45
CA THR A 406 -8.77 -1.90 17.27
C THR A 406 -10.17 -1.49 16.83
N GLU A 407 -10.75 -0.52 17.53
CA GLU A 407 -12.08 -0.01 17.22
C GLU A 407 -12.08 0.79 15.92
N PHE A 408 -13.11 0.60 15.11
CA PHE A 408 -13.38 1.43 13.94
C PHE A 408 -13.95 2.78 14.36
N ARG A 409 -13.34 3.84 13.88
CA ARG A 409 -13.85 5.21 14.01
C ARG A 409 -14.39 5.68 12.67
N THR A 410 -15.50 6.41 12.70
CA THR A 410 -16.14 6.94 11.47
C THR A 410 -15.69 8.37 11.24
N TYR A 411 -15.31 8.65 10.00
CA TYR A 411 -14.95 9.97 9.50
C TYR A 411 -15.88 10.35 8.35
N THR A 412 -16.29 11.60 8.31
CA THR A 412 -17.13 12.23 7.27
C THR A 412 -16.48 13.51 6.79
N PHE A 413 -16.96 14.05 5.67
CA PHE A 413 -16.49 15.32 5.08
C PHE A 413 -17.10 16.53 5.79
#